data_0cb08d1973e153be16c20ef8d80f0914
#
_entry.id   0cb08d1973e153be16c20ef8d80f0914
#
_cell.length_a   1.000
_cell.length_b   1.000
_cell.length_c   1.000
_cell.angle_alpha   90.00
_cell.angle_beta   90.00
_cell.angle_gamma   90.00
#
_symmetry.space_group_name_H-M   'P 1'
#
loop_
_entity.id
_entity.type
_entity.pdbx_description
1 polymer ?
#
loop_
_entity_poly.entity_id
_entity_poly.type
_entity_poly.pdbx_seq_one_letter_code
_entity_poly.pdbx_strand_id
1 'polypeptide(L)'
;MSLSIGIVGLPNVGKSTLFNALTKNNVLAANYPFATIEPNVGVVGVPDERLAVLAEIFSCEKILPAAVSFVDIAGIVKGASEGAGLGNKFLANIRESDAICQVIRVFKDGDVVHVDGNVDPKKDMETINTELCLADLQTLEKAIPRLEKEVRTVKEKVPVLEAAKAAAQILNQGQLLRGSKVDIAAISELQLLTAKPFLYVFNVDAAELADNKLREELAALVKPAEAIFLDAKTEAELADLDEADALELLKSIGLTEPGLTTLARVGFNTLGLQTYLTAGPKEARAWTIHKGDTAPAAAGVIHTDFQKGFIKAEVVAFDDLVAAGSMVQARANGKVRMEGKDYVMADGDVVEFRFNV
;
A
#
# COMPACT_ATOMS: atom_id res chain seq x y z
N MET A 1 2.17 11.90 -8.21
CA MET A 1 0.87 11.26 -7.92
C MET A 1 1.04 10.49 -6.62
N SER A 2 0.09 10.57 -5.70
CA SER A 2 0.13 9.75 -4.48
C SER A 2 -0.10 8.28 -4.86
N LEU A 3 0.74 7.38 -4.34
CA LEU A 3 0.57 5.95 -4.54
C LEU A 3 -0.74 5.48 -3.89
N SER A 4 -1.45 4.59 -4.56
CA SER A 4 -2.77 4.13 -4.15
C SER A 4 -2.90 2.61 -4.16
N ILE A 5 -3.72 2.10 -3.25
CA ILE A 5 -4.08 0.69 -3.13
C ILE A 5 -5.55 0.55 -3.50
N GLY A 6 -5.83 -0.20 -4.55
CA GLY A 6 -7.20 -0.51 -4.95
C GLY A 6 -7.82 -1.60 -4.09
N ILE A 7 -8.94 -1.30 -3.42
CA ILE A 7 -9.68 -2.30 -2.65
C ILE A 7 -10.62 -3.06 -3.58
N VAL A 8 -10.44 -4.36 -3.66
CA VAL A 8 -11.25 -5.27 -4.49
C VAL A 8 -11.88 -6.38 -3.65
N GLY A 9 -12.97 -6.94 -4.10
CA GLY A 9 -13.64 -8.06 -3.43
C GLY A 9 -14.94 -8.44 -4.12
N LEU A 10 -15.43 -9.63 -3.85
CA LEU A 10 -16.76 -10.06 -4.28
C LEU A 10 -17.86 -9.22 -3.60
N PRO A 11 -19.08 -9.22 -4.11
CA PRO A 11 -20.20 -8.56 -3.40
C PRO A 11 -20.40 -9.14 -2.00
N ASN A 12 -20.79 -8.28 -1.05
CA ASN A 12 -21.14 -8.64 0.33
C ASN A 12 -20.00 -9.24 1.18
N VAL A 13 -18.73 -8.94 0.83
CA VAL A 13 -17.56 -9.34 1.64
C VAL A 13 -17.22 -8.34 2.75
N GLY A 14 -17.98 -7.24 2.87
CA GLY A 14 -17.70 -6.16 3.84
C GLY A 14 -16.81 -5.03 3.28
N LYS A 15 -16.53 -5.02 1.96
CA LYS A 15 -15.67 -4.03 1.32
C LYS A 15 -16.11 -2.57 1.60
N SER A 16 -17.40 -2.26 1.43
CA SER A 16 -17.93 -0.92 1.67
C SER A 16 -17.90 -0.54 3.15
N THR A 17 -18.11 -1.48 4.06
CA THR A 17 -17.99 -1.26 5.51
C THR A 17 -16.55 -0.90 5.87
N LEU A 18 -15.58 -1.67 5.35
CA LEU A 18 -14.16 -1.40 5.52
C LEU A 18 -13.77 -0.03 4.95
N PHE A 19 -14.23 0.28 3.74
CA PHE A 19 -13.93 1.56 3.10
C PHE A 19 -14.53 2.76 3.86
N ASN A 20 -15.74 2.61 4.38
CA ASN A 20 -16.37 3.64 5.21
C ASN A 20 -15.58 3.86 6.52
N ALA A 21 -15.10 2.80 7.16
CA ALA A 21 -14.22 2.91 8.33
C ALA A 21 -12.90 3.63 8.00
N LEU A 22 -12.30 3.32 6.85
CA LEU A 22 -11.10 4.00 6.35
C LEU A 22 -11.35 5.50 6.12
N THR A 23 -12.49 5.88 5.54
CA THR A 23 -12.82 7.28 5.23
C THR A 23 -13.21 8.09 6.46
N LYS A 24 -13.82 7.49 7.49
CA LYS A 24 -14.08 8.15 8.77
C LYS A 24 -12.79 8.54 9.50
N ASN A 25 -11.75 7.73 9.40
CA ASN A 25 -10.42 8.02 9.93
C ASN A 25 -9.66 9.12 9.16
N ASN A 26 -10.27 9.70 8.10
CA ASN A 26 -9.70 10.79 7.28
C ASN A 26 -9.48 12.14 8.01
N VAL A 27 -9.65 12.22 9.32
CA VAL A 27 -9.35 13.45 10.10
C VAL A 27 -7.90 13.92 9.87
N LEU A 28 -7.01 13.01 9.49
CA LEU A 28 -5.63 13.33 9.10
C LEU A 28 -5.52 13.96 7.69
N ALA A 29 -6.46 13.70 6.78
CA ALA A 29 -6.40 14.21 5.39
C ALA A 29 -6.45 15.75 5.34
N ALA A 30 -7.14 16.41 6.26
CA ALA A 30 -7.21 17.87 6.37
C ALA A 30 -5.85 18.52 6.70
N ASN A 31 -4.90 17.76 7.23
CA ASN A 31 -3.54 18.22 7.60
C ASN A 31 -2.50 17.98 6.50
N TYR A 32 -2.84 17.25 5.44
CA TYR A 32 -1.94 17.03 4.31
C TYR A 32 -2.14 18.12 3.24
N PRO A 33 -1.13 18.93 2.93
CA PRO A 33 -1.26 20.12 2.07
C PRO A 33 -1.66 19.84 0.61
N PHE A 34 -1.82 18.58 0.20
CA PHE A 34 -2.19 18.20 -1.17
C PHE A 34 -3.23 17.06 -1.23
N ALA A 35 -3.90 16.73 -0.11
CA ALA A 35 -4.98 15.77 -0.13
C ALA A 35 -6.23 16.42 -0.73
N THR A 36 -6.44 16.27 -2.01
CA THR A 36 -7.75 16.47 -2.63
C THR A 36 -8.68 15.37 -2.11
N ILE A 37 -9.81 15.76 -1.51
CA ILE A 37 -10.86 14.81 -1.14
C ILE A 37 -11.52 14.38 -2.45
N GLU A 38 -11.00 13.30 -3.03
CA GLU A 38 -11.63 12.67 -4.18
C GLU A 38 -12.70 11.69 -3.69
N PRO A 39 -13.87 11.62 -4.34
CA PRO A 39 -14.86 10.60 -4.02
C PRO A 39 -14.22 9.22 -4.22
N ASN A 40 -14.46 8.30 -3.29
CA ASN A 40 -13.91 6.94 -3.26
C ASN A 40 -12.40 6.82 -2.96
N VAL A 41 -11.77 7.82 -2.38
CA VAL A 41 -10.40 7.76 -1.86
C VAL A 41 -10.41 7.94 -0.35
N GLY A 42 -9.87 6.95 0.37
CA GLY A 42 -9.62 7.01 1.82
C GLY A 42 -8.12 7.16 2.08
N VAL A 43 -7.73 8.16 2.89
CA VAL A 43 -6.33 8.38 3.27
C VAL A 43 -6.14 7.98 4.71
N VAL A 44 -5.24 7.06 4.99
CA VAL A 44 -4.97 6.54 6.34
C VAL A 44 -3.54 6.84 6.73
N GLY A 45 -3.37 7.44 7.93
CA GLY A 45 -2.04 7.67 8.49
C GLY A 45 -1.35 6.36 8.83
N VAL A 46 -0.05 6.31 8.59
CA VAL A 46 0.81 5.22 9.05
C VAL A 46 1.43 5.65 10.38
N PRO A 47 1.01 5.06 11.51
CA PRO A 47 1.56 5.42 12.80
C PRO A 47 3.07 5.22 12.86
N ASP A 48 3.77 6.19 13.41
CA ASP A 48 5.23 6.17 13.58
C ASP A 48 5.57 6.79 14.95
N GLU A 49 5.90 5.94 15.91
CA GLU A 49 6.23 6.36 17.28
C GLU A 49 7.46 7.27 17.34
N ARG A 50 8.34 7.19 16.32
CA ARG A 50 9.53 8.04 16.23
C ARG A 50 9.18 9.52 16.17
N LEU A 51 8.03 9.87 15.59
CA LEU A 51 7.59 11.26 15.49
C LEU A 51 7.28 11.91 16.84
N ALA A 52 6.69 11.16 17.78
CA ALA A 52 6.42 11.66 19.13
C ALA A 52 7.74 11.98 19.86
N VAL A 53 8.73 11.09 19.77
CA VAL A 53 10.06 11.30 20.36
C VAL A 53 10.75 12.52 19.73
N LEU A 54 10.68 12.67 18.41
CA LEU A 54 11.24 13.86 17.73
C LEU A 54 10.51 15.13 18.14
N ALA A 55 9.18 15.07 18.31
CA ALA A 55 8.40 16.23 18.75
C ALA A 55 8.84 16.72 20.14
N GLU A 56 9.19 15.81 21.05
CA GLU A 56 9.75 16.15 22.36
C GLU A 56 11.15 16.78 22.23
N ILE A 57 12.07 16.15 21.48
CA ILE A 57 13.46 16.63 21.31
C ILE A 57 13.50 18.04 20.70
N PHE A 58 12.62 18.32 19.71
CA PHE A 58 12.61 19.59 18.98
C PHE A 58 11.53 20.57 19.46
N SER A 59 10.72 20.18 20.47
CA SER A 59 9.56 20.95 20.96
C SER A 59 8.60 21.33 19.82
N CYS A 60 8.23 20.37 18.99
CA CYS A 60 7.40 20.59 17.81
C CYS A 60 5.95 20.87 18.18
N GLU A 61 5.31 21.77 17.44
CA GLU A 61 3.88 22.10 17.61
C GLU A 61 2.94 21.04 17.01
N LYS A 62 3.41 20.32 15.96
CA LYS A 62 2.59 19.37 15.20
C LYS A 62 3.36 18.10 14.85
N ILE A 63 2.61 17.00 14.77
CA ILE A 63 3.10 15.70 14.29
C ILE A 63 2.34 15.34 13.00
N LEU A 64 3.09 15.02 11.94
CA LEU A 64 2.54 14.65 10.64
C LEU A 64 3.11 13.29 10.19
N PRO A 65 2.37 12.18 10.38
CA PRO A 65 2.80 10.86 9.95
C PRO A 65 2.76 10.71 8.42
N ALA A 66 3.40 9.70 7.88
CA ALA A 66 3.17 9.28 6.49
C ALA A 66 1.73 8.77 6.31
N ALA A 67 1.27 8.67 5.06
CA ALA A 67 -0.07 8.19 4.77
C ALA A 67 -0.09 7.28 3.54
N VAL A 68 -1.10 6.40 3.50
CA VAL A 68 -1.43 5.53 2.36
C VAL A 68 -2.84 5.85 1.88
N SER A 69 -3.00 5.93 0.56
CA SER A 69 -4.30 6.12 -0.07
C SER A 69 -4.92 4.78 -0.47
N PHE A 70 -6.17 4.58 -0.09
CA PHE A 70 -6.99 3.45 -0.51
C PHE A 70 -8.09 3.94 -1.43
N VAL A 71 -8.33 3.23 -2.54
CA VAL A 71 -9.36 3.56 -3.52
C VAL A 71 -10.42 2.47 -3.52
N ASP A 72 -11.69 2.85 -3.29
CA ASP A 72 -12.80 1.89 -3.41
C ASP A 72 -13.05 1.58 -4.87
N ILE A 73 -12.80 0.34 -5.23
CA ILE A 73 -13.09 -0.18 -6.57
C ILE A 73 -14.35 -1.04 -6.47
N ALA A 74 -15.34 -0.78 -7.33
CA ALA A 74 -16.60 -1.52 -7.34
C ALA A 74 -16.34 -3.05 -7.34
N GLY A 75 -17.26 -3.82 -6.71
CA GLY A 75 -17.06 -5.28 -6.57
C GLY A 75 -16.92 -6.02 -7.90
N ILE A 76 -16.03 -7.01 -7.94
CA ILE A 76 -15.93 -7.98 -9.05
C ILE A 76 -17.14 -8.92 -8.99
N VAL A 77 -17.72 -9.16 -10.15
CA VAL A 77 -18.62 -10.30 -10.38
C VAL A 77 -17.96 -11.25 -11.39
N LYS A 78 -18.24 -12.52 -11.28
CA LYS A 78 -17.80 -13.55 -12.25
C LYS A 78 -18.19 -13.14 -13.67
N GLY A 79 -17.27 -13.24 -14.63
CA GLY A 79 -17.46 -12.80 -16.02
C GLY A 79 -17.18 -11.31 -16.24
N ALA A 80 -16.54 -10.63 -15.29
CA ALA A 80 -16.17 -9.21 -15.43
C ALA A 80 -15.21 -8.96 -16.60
N SER A 81 -14.36 -9.92 -16.92
CA SER A 81 -13.41 -9.87 -18.03
C SER A 81 -14.09 -10.05 -19.40
N GLU A 82 -15.25 -10.73 -19.47
CA GLU A 82 -15.99 -11.00 -20.71
C GLU A 82 -17.08 -9.95 -20.99
N GLY A 83 -17.45 -9.12 -19.97
CA GLY A 83 -18.57 -8.20 -20.04
C GLY A 83 -18.24 -6.85 -20.67
N ALA A 84 -19.14 -6.37 -21.55
CA ALA A 84 -19.13 -4.97 -21.97
C ALA A 84 -19.70 -4.08 -20.85
N GLY A 85 -18.95 -3.04 -20.44
CA GLY A 85 -19.45 -1.98 -19.55
C GLY A 85 -18.84 -1.98 -18.15
N LEU A 86 -19.55 -2.43 -17.11
CA LEU A 86 -19.13 -2.32 -15.71
C LEU A 86 -17.83 -3.07 -15.38
N GLY A 87 -17.62 -4.27 -15.96
CA GLY A 87 -16.40 -5.04 -15.76
C GLY A 87 -15.15 -4.34 -16.30
N ASN A 88 -15.24 -3.71 -17.47
CA ASN A 88 -14.12 -2.95 -18.05
C ASN A 88 -13.77 -1.71 -17.24
N LYS A 89 -14.76 -1.00 -16.67
CA LYS A 89 -14.52 0.12 -15.75
C LYS A 89 -13.80 -0.33 -14.48
N PHE A 90 -14.23 -1.46 -13.93
CA PHE A 90 -13.60 -2.05 -12.76
C PHE A 90 -12.11 -2.37 -13.01
N LEU A 91 -11.82 -3.08 -14.11
CA LEU A 91 -10.44 -3.43 -14.48
C LEU A 91 -9.57 -2.20 -14.79
N ALA A 92 -10.17 -1.13 -15.35
CA ALA A 92 -9.47 0.14 -15.56
C ALA A 92 -9.07 0.80 -14.24
N ASN A 93 -9.97 0.86 -13.25
CA ASN A 93 -9.67 1.42 -11.93
C ASN A 93 -8.56 0.62 -11.21
N ILE A 94 -8.55 -0.72 -11.35
CA ILE A 94 -7.44 -1.52 -10.80
C ILE A 94 -6.11 -1.18 -11.51
N ARG A 95 -6.13 -0.92 -12.83
CA ARG A 95 -4.90 -0.54 -13.55
C ARG A 95 -4.29 0.76 -13.05
N GLU A 96 -5.11 1.70 -12.64
CA GLU A 96 -4.66 2.99 -12.10
C GLU A 96 -4.06 2.88 -10.69
N SER A 97 -4.40 1.84 -9.92
CA SER A 97 -3.85 1.61 -8.58
C SER A 97 -2.46 0.99 -8.66
N ASP A 98 -1.60 1.29 -7.66
CA ASP A 98 -0.21 0.78 -7.59
C ASP A 98 -0.13 -0.61 -6.95
N ALA A 99 -1.07 -0.93 -6.06
CA ALA A 99 -1.21 -2.26 -5.44
C ALA A 99 -2.69 -2.64 -5.32
N ILE A 100 -2.96 -3.90 -5.02
CA ILE A 100 -4.31 -4.47 -4.87
C ILE A 100 -4.49 -4.97 -3.43
N CYS A 101 -5.54 -4.50 -2.76
CA CYS A 101 -6.03 -5.01 -1.49
C CYS A 101 -7.27 -5.89 -1.76
N GLN A 102 -7.13 -7.18 -1.67
CA GLN A 102 -8.24 -8.11 -1.86
C GLN A 102 -8.93 -8.40 -0.53
N VAL A 103 -10.21 -7.99 -0.41
CA VAL A 103 -11.05 -8.27 0.75
C VAL A 103 -11.79 -9.59 0.54
N ILE A 104 -11.65 -10.50 1.48
CA ILE A 104 -12.19 -11.86 1.45
C ILE A 104 -13.07 -12.07 2.68
N ARG A 105 -14.29 -12.55 2.47
CA ARG A 105 -15.21 -12.87 3.55
C ARG A 105 -14.86 -14.19 4.18
N VAL A 106 -14.73 -14.19 5.51
CA VAL A 106 -14.61 -15.40 6.34
C VAL A 106 -15.83 -15.51 7.26
N PHE A 107 -16.30 -14.37 7.81
CA PHE A 107 -17.41 -14.31 8.75
C PHE A 107 -18.70 -14.96 8.21
N LYS A 108 -19.44 -15.61 9.12
CA LYS A 108 -20.72 -16.25 8.82
C LYS A 108 -21.86 -15.39 9.38
N ASP A 109 -22.67 -14.86 8.49
CA ASP A 109 -23.85 -14.07 8.83
C ASP A 109 -25.03 -14.54 7.96
N GLY A 110 -26.07 -15.07 8.58
CA GLY A 110 -27.25 -15.62 7.89
C GLY A 110 -28.10 -14.58 7.16
N ASP A 111 -27.98 -13.30 7.57
CA ASP A 111 -28.73 -12.18 6.99
C ASP A 111 -27.99 -11.59 5.78
N VAL A 112 -26.71 -11.96 5.58
CA VAL A 112 -25.88 -11.47 4.48
C VAL A 112 -25.71 -12.58 3.44
N VAL A 113 -26.40 -12.47 2.31
CA VAL A 113 -26.35 -13.47 1.22
C VAL A 113 -24.94 -13.51 0.63
N HIS A 114 -24.35 -14.73 0.52
CA HIS A 114 -23.12 -14.93 -0.23
C HIS A 114 -23.46 -15.21 -1.71
N VAL A 115 -22.62 -14.74 -2.64
CA VAL A 115 -22.87 -14.86 -4.10
C VAL A 115 -23.00 -16.32 -4.53
N ASP A 116 -22.20 -17.21 -3.96
CA ASP A 116 -22.21 -18.66 -4.26
C ASP A 116 -22.98 -19.48 -3.22
N GLY A 117 -23.71 -18.84 -2.29
CA GLY A 117 -24.50 -19.48 -1.25
C GLY A 117 -23.74 -19.99 -0.03
N ASN A 118 -22.45 -20.25 -0.14
CA ASN A 118 -21.57 -20.68 0.96
C ASN A 118 -20.31 -19.80 1.02
N VAL A 119 -19.86 -19.48 2.23
CA VAL A 119 -18.60 -18.76 2.45
C VAL A 119 -17.44 -19.73 2.25
N ASP A 120 -16.62 -19.50 1.25
CA ASP A 120 -15.40 -20.25 0.95
C ASP A 120 -14.28 -19.27 0.55
N PRO A 121 -13.43 -18.84 1.52
CA PRO A 121 -12.39 -17.86 1.29
C PRO A 121 -11.42 -18.22 0.15
N LYS A 122 -11.11 -19.52 0.00
CA LYS A 122 -10.21 -19.98 -1.05
C LYS A 122 -10.84 -19.83 -2.43
N LYS A 123 -12.09 -20.25 -2.57
CA LYS A 123 -12.85 -20.16 -3.83
C LYS A 123 -13.09 -18.69 -4.22
N ASP A 124 -13.40 -17.85 -3.24
CA ASP A 124 -13.61 -16.41 -3.46
C ASP A 124 -12.35 -15.74 -4.00
N MET A 125 -11.19 -16.09 -3.42
CA MET A 125 -9.89 -15.61 -3.86
C MET A 125 -9.57 -16.10 -5.29
N GLU A 126 -9.77 -17.39 -5.56
CA GLU A 126 -9.54 -17.99 -6.88
C GLU A 126 -10.43 -17.35 -7.97
N THR A 127 -11.66 -17.00 -7.64
CA THR A 127 -12.58 -16.31 -8.57
C THR A 127 -12.01 -14.97 -9.02
N ILE A 128 -11.55 -14.14 -8.10
CA ILE A 128 -10.93 -12.84 -8.43
C ILE A 128 -9.62 -13.04 -9.20
N ASN A 129 -8.77 -13.95 -8.77
CA ASN A 129 -7.51 -14.25 -9.45
C ASN A 129 -7.73 -14.67 -10.91
N THR A 130 -8.75 -15.48 -11.15
CA THR A 130 -9.11 -15.93 -12.50
C THR A 130 -9.53 -14.76 -13.39
N GLU A 131 -10.38 -13.87 -12.90
CA GLU A 131 -10.81 -12.67 -13.66
C GLU A 131 -9.62 -11.76 -14.00
N LEU A 132 -8.67 -11.58 -13.06
CA LEU A 132 -7.46 -10.80 -13.31
C LEU A 132 -6.54 -11.48 -14.35
N CYS A 133 -6.38 -12.81 -14.29
CA CYS A 133 -5.62 -13.57 -15.29
C CYS A 133 -6.25 -13.44 -16.68
N LEU A 134 -7.56 -13.56 -16.80
CA LEU A 134 -8.28 -13.43 -18.08
C LEU A 134 -8.12 -12.02 -18.66
N ALA A 135 -8.21 -10.97 -17.82
CA ALA A 135 -8.01 -9.59 -18.26
C ALA A 135 -6.59 -9.34 -18.78
N ASP A 136 -5.60 -9.90 -18.12
CA ASP A 136 -4.21 -9.78 -18.56
C ASP A 136 -3.92 -10.60 -19.82
N LEU A 137 -4.50 -11.79 -19.97
CA LEU A 137 -4.43 -12.57 -21.19
C LEU A 137 -4.99 -11.79 -22.38
N GLN A 138 -6.13 -11.14 -22.24
CA GLN A 138 -6.70 -10.29 -23.31
C GLN A 138 -5.76 -9.12 -23.67
N THR A 139 -5.04 -8.58 -22.70
CA THR A 139 -4.05 -7.53 -22.94
C THR A 139 -2.86 -8.08 -23.74
N LEU A 140 -2.36 -9.27 -23.36
CA LEU A 140 -1.24 -9.93 -24.02
C LEU A 140 -1.59 -10.44 -25.43
N GLU A 141 -2.81 -10.94 -25.64
CA GLU A 141 -3.31 -11.35 -26.96
C GLU A 141 -3.26 -10.21 -27.97
N LYS A 142 -3.49 -8.98 -27.53
CA LYS A 142 -3.39 -7.78 -28.40
C LYS A 142 -1.95 -7.30 -28.52
N ALA A 143 -1.15 -7.41 -27.46
CA ALA A 143 0.22 -6.89 -27.42
C ALA A 143 1.21 -7.78 -28.18
N ILE A 144 1.15 -9.10 -28.02
CA ILE A 144 2.10 -10.05 -28.62
C ILE A 144 2.19 -9.92 -30.14
N PRO A 145 1.08 -9.93 -30.94
CA PRO A 145 1.17 -9.78 -32.39
C PRO A 145 1.76 -8.44 -32.85
N ARG A 146 1.54 -7.37 -32.06
CA ARG A 146 2.16 -6.06 -32.30
C ARG A 146 3.67 -6.14 -32.05
N LEU A 147 4.08 -6.67 -30.91
CA LEU A 147 5.49 -6.86 -30.55
C LEU A 147 6.24 -7.74 -31.57
N GLU A 148 5.61 -8.82 -32.08
CA GLU A 148 6.20 -9.69 -33.12
C GLU A 148 6.47 -8.95 -34.44
N LYS A 149 5.67 -7.94 -34.77
CA LYS A 149 5.96 -7.08 -35.93
C LYS A 149 7.08 -6.09 -35.62
N GLU A 150 7.05 -5.48 -34.43
CA GLU A 150 8.02 -4.47 -34.02
C GLU A 150 9.46 -5.02 -33.90
N VAL A 151 9.64 -6.23 -33.38
CA VAL A 151 10.99 -6.84 -33.26
C VAL A 151 11.67 -7.12 -34.60
N ARG A 152 10.93 -7.12 -35.72
CA ARG A 152 11.52 -7.27 -37.06
C ARG A 152 12.37 -6.05 -37.45
N THR A 153 12.02 -4.89 -36.91
CA THR A 153 12.71 -3.61 -37.19
C THR A 153 13.49 -3.09 -35.99
N VAL A 154 13.06 -3.40 -34.75
CA VAL A 154 13.61 -2.90 -33.48
C VAL A 154 14.02 -4.11 -32.60
N LYS A 155 15.28 -4.52 -32.72
CA LYS A 155 15.79 -5.73 -32.01
C LYS A 155 15.81 -5.57 -30.48
N GLU A 156 15.87 -4.35 -29.97
CA GLU A 156 15.84 -4.03 -28.53
C GLU A 156 14.53 -4.45 -27.86
N LYS A 157 13.47 -4.68 -28.65
CA LYS A 157 12.17 -5.18 -28.15
C LYS A 157 12.05 -6.69 -28.01
N VAL A 158 13.10 -7.45 -28.38
CA VAL A 158 13.09 -8.91 -28.22
C VAL A 158 12.87 -9.34 -26.77
N PRO A 159 13.57 -8.78 -25.75
CA PRO A 159 13.29 -9.14 -24.36
C PRO A 159 11.84 -8.86 -23.93
N VAL A 160 11.25 -7.77 -24.42
CA VAL A 160 9.84 -7.43 -24.15
C VAL A 160 8.90 -8.50 -24.71
N LEU A 161 9.12 -8.94 -25.94
CA LEU A 161 8.33 -10.01 -26.56
C LEU A 161 8.47 -11.33 -25.81
N GLU A 162 9.69 -11.70 -25.43
CA GLU A 162 9.96 -12.94 -24.69
C GLU A 162 9.27 -12.91 -23.31
N ALA A 163 9.37 -11.79 -22.58
CA ALA A 163 8.67 -11.59 -21.31
C ALA A 163 7.16 -11.64 -21.47
N ALA A 164 6.59 -11.02 -22.51
CA ALA A 164 5.16 -11.07 -22.78
C ALA A 164 4.67 -12.50 -23.08
N LYS A 165 5.43 -13.29 -23.86
CA LYS A 165 5.09 -14.69 -24.13
C LYS A 165 5.21 -15.56 -22.88
N ALA A 166 6.25 -15.37 -22.08
CA ALA A 166 6.41 -16.07 -20.80
C ALA A 166 5.25 -15.74 -19.82
N ALA A 167 4.85 -14.47 -19.76
CA ALA A 167 3.70 -14.04 -18.97
C ALA A 167 2.40 -14.74 -19.42
N ALA A 168 2.14 -14.80 -20.72
CA ALA A 168 0.96 -15.47 -21.26
C ALA A 168 0.94 -16.98 -20.91
N GLN A 169 2.08 -17.65 -20.90
CA GLN A 169 2.18 -19.06 -20.52
C GLN A 169 1.79 -19.30 -19.05
N ILE A 170 2.26 -18.44 -18.14
CA ILE A 170 1.95 -18.52 -16.69
C ILE A 170 0.46 -18.27 -16.47
N LEU A 171 -0.08 -17.22 -17.07
CA LEU A 171 -1.49 -16.86 -16.93
C LEU A 171 -2.44 -17.93 -17.49
N ASN A 172 -2.07 -18.60 -18.60
CA ASN A 172 -2.83 -19.72 -19.13
C ASN A 172 -2.87 -20.94 -18.20
N GLN A 173 -1.94 -21.02 -17.24
CA GLN A 173 -1.97 -22.02 -16.16
C GLN A 173 -2.79 -21.57 -14.95
N GLY A 174 -3.43 -20.41 -15.02
CA GLY A 174 -4.17 -19.82 -13.91
C GLY A 174 -3.29 -19.26 -12.79
N GLN A 175 -1.99 -19.06 -13.06
CA GLN A 175 -1.04 -18.54 -12.08
C GLN A 175 -0.85 -17.03 -12.26
N LEU A 176 -0.72 -16.32 -11.13
CA LEU A 176 -0.45 -14.89 -11.13
C LEU A 176 1.01 -14.60 -11.49
N LEU A 177 1.28 -13.45 -12.10
CA LEU A 177 2.64 -13.08 -12.50
C LEU A 177 3.51 -12.64 -11.31
N ARG A 178 2.90 -12.14 -10.24
CA ARG A 178 3.66 -11.76 -9.03
C ARG A 178 4.42 -12.97 -8.46
N GLY A 179 5.69 -12.74 -8.13
CA GLY A 179 6.58 -13.82 -7.66
C GLY A 179 7.01 -14.82 -8.73
N SER A 180 6.60 -14.64 -9.99
CA SER A 180 7.09 -15.43 -11.11
C SER A 180 8.52 -15.00 -11.52
N LYS A 181 9.14 -15.78 -12.41
CA LYS A 181 10.47 -15.45 -12.98
C LYS A 181 10.40 -14.59 -14.24
N VAL A 182 9.20 -14.10 -14.59
CA VAL A 182 9.03 -13.19 -15.74
C VAL A 182 9.68 -11.85 -15.44
N ASP A 183 10.37 -11.30 -16.42
CA ASP A 183 10.89 -9.93 -16.34
C ASP A 183 9.73 -8.93 -16.48
N ILE A 184 9.08 -8.63 -15.34
CA ILE A 184 7.96 -7.70 -15.27
C ILE A 184 8.40 -6.27 -15.65
N ALA A 185 9.67 -5.90 -15.37
CA ALA A 185 10.17 -4.57 -15.71
C ALA A 185 10.18 -4.36 -17.23
N ALA A 186 10.52 -5.38 -18.01
CA ALA A 186 10.52 -5.32 -19.47
C ALA A 186 9.11 -5.09 -20.06
N ILE A 187 8.06 -5.54 -19.38
CA ILE A 187 6.64 -5.43 -19.83
C ILE A 187 5.81 -4.47 -18.97
N SER A 188 6.45 -3.60 -18.20
CA SER A 188 5.76 -2.65 -17.30
C SER A 188 4.76 -1.75 -18.02
N GLU A 189 5.02 -1.36 -19.28
CA GLU A 189 4.09 -0.58 -20.11
C GLU A 189 2.74 -1.27 -20.36
N LEU A 190 2.67 -2.60 -20.24
CA LEU A 190 1.41 -3.35 -20.40
C LEU A 190 0.49 -3.25 -19.18
N GLN A 191 1.00 -2.75 -18.06
CA GLN A 191 0.26 -2.54 -16.80
C GLN A 191 -0.57 -3.77 -16.39
N LEU A 192 0.07 -4.96 -16.41
CA LEU A 192 -0.59 -6.21 -16.08
C LEU A 192 -1.02 -6.24 -14.62
N LEU A 193 -2.29 -6.59 -14.40
CA LEU A 193 -2.93 -6.57 -13.08
C LEU A 193 -2.34 -7.61 -12.13
N THR A 194 -2.06 -8.81 -12.66
CA THR A 194 -1.52 -9.94 -11.90
C THR A 194 -0.05 -9.78 -11.51
N ALA A 195 0.64 -8.79 -12.09
CA ALA A 195 2.01 -8.42 -11.75
C ALA A 195 2.11 -7.42 -10.59
N LYS A 196 1.00 -6.72 -10.26
CA LYS A 196 0.97 -5.73 -9.18
C LYS A 196 1.21 -6.38 -7.81
N PRO A 197 1.76 -5.64 -6.83
CA PRO A 197 1.80 -6.07 -5.44
C PRO A 197 0.38 -6.31 -4.89
N PHE A 198 0.24 -7.33 -4.05
CA PHE A 198 -1.03 -7.68 -3.40
C PHE A 198 -0.88 -7.76 -1.90
N LEU A 199 -1.95 -7.38 -1.21
CA LEU A 199 -2.20 -7.71 0.19
C LEU A 199 -3.62 -8.26 0.32
N TYR A 200 -3.86 -9.07 1.33
CA TYR A 200 -5.15 -9.74 1.54
C TYR A 200 -5.72 -9.34 2.89
N VAL A 201 -7.00 -8.95 2.88
CA VAL A 201 -7.78 -8.70 4.09
C VAL A 201 -8.83 -9.80 4.22
N PHE A 202 -8.67 -10.62 5.24
CA PHE A 202 -9.67 -11.59 5.67
C PHE A 202 -10.61 -10.91 6.65
N ASN A 203 -11.82 -10.62 6.18
CA ASN A 203 -12.87 -10.03 7.01
C ASN A 203 -13.52 -11.15 7.83
N VAL A 204 -13.22 -11.16 9.12
CA VAL A 204 -13.57 -12.18 10.11
C VAL A 204 -14.55 -11.60 11.13
N ASP A 205 -15.16 -12.45 11.95
CA ASP A 205 -15.80 -12.02 13.20
C ASP A 205 -14.86 -12.17 14.41
N ALA A 206 -15.31 -11.76 15.59
CA ALA A 206 -14.51 -11.79 16.80
C ALA A 206 -14.05 -13.24 17.19
N ALA A 207 -14.87 -14.25 16.93
CA ALA A 207 -14.52 -15.64 17.24
C ALA A 207 -13.45 -16.17 16.31
N GLU A 208 -13.57 -15.88 15.02
CA GLU A 208 -12.61 -16.25 13.97
C GLU A 208 -11.30 -15.46 14.13
N LEU A 209 -11.37 -14.20 14.59
CA LEU A 209 -10.21 -13.38 14.89
C LEU A 209 -9.36 -13.98 16.02
N ALA A 210 -10.00 -14.62 17.00
CA ALA A 210 -9.33 -15.31 18.11
C ALA A 210 -8.78 -16.71 17.74
N ASP A 211 -9.21 -17.28 16.61
CA ASP A 211 -8.77 -18.61 16.16
C ASP A 211 -7.43 -18.52 15.40
N ASN A 212 -6.34 -18.72 16.15
CA ASN A 212 -4.98 -18.69 15.60
C ASN A 212 -4.76 -19.74 14.50
N LYS A 213 -5.37 -20.94 14.64
CA LYS A 213 -5.19 -22.01 13.66
C LYS A 213 -5.83 -21.65 12.33
N LEU A 214 -7.05 -21.12 12.35
CA LEU A 214 -7.75 -20.62 11.15
C LEU A 214 -6.94 -19.52 10.49
N ARG A 215 -6.41 -18.57 11.26
CA ARG A 215 -5.59 -17.48 10.74
C ARG A 215 -4.29 -17.97 10.08
N GLU A 216 -3.61 -18.94 10.66
CA GLU A 216 -2.42 -19.56 10.07
C GLU A 216 -2.75 -20.31 8.78
N GLU A 217 -3.86 -21.06 8.73
CA GLU A 217 -4.32 -21.74 7.53
C GLU A 217 -4.64 -20.75 6.39
N LEU A 218 -5.38 -19.69 6.68
CA LEU A 218 -5.72 -18.65 5.71
C LEU A 218 -4.49 -17.85 5.25
N ALA A 219 -3.60 -17.50 6.16
CA ALA A 219 -2.35 -16.82 5.81
C ALA A 219 -1.45 -17.67 4.89
N ALA A 220 -1.45 -18.99 5.07
CA ALA A 220 -0.68 -19.89 4.22
C ALA A 220 -1.16 -19.90 2.76
N LEU A 221 -2.46 -19.63 2.51
CA LEU A 221 -3.03 -19.57 1.15
C LEU A 221 -2.48 -18.44 0.29
N VAL A 222 -2.05 -17.36 0.93
CA VAL A 222 -1.68 -16.12 0.22
C VAL A 222 -0.19 -15.86 0.17
N LYS A 223 0.63 -16.67 0.82
CA LYS A 223 2.11 -16.52 0.81
C LYS A 223 2.66 -16.44 -0.62
N PRO A 224 3.67 -15.59 -0.88
CA PRO A 224 4.40 -14.74 0.08
C PRO A 224 3.75 -13.38 0.39
N ALA A 225 2.53 -13.12 -0.09
CA ALA A 225 1.83 -11.88 0.20
C ALA A 225 1.38 -11.82 1.68
N GLU A 226 1.15 -10.62 2.17
CA GLU A 226 0.71 -10.39 3.56
C GLU A 226 -0.78 -10.65 3.72
N ALA A 227 -1.13 -11.28 4.84
CA ALA A 227 -2.50 -11.52 5.28
C ALA A 227 -2.84 -10.66 6.49
N ILE A 228 -3.93 -9.92 6.41
CA ILE A 228 -4.46 -9.08 7.48
C ILE A 228 -5.81 -9.64 7.88
N PHE A 229 -6.05 -9.75 9.18
CA PHE A 229 -7.30 -10.22 9.76
C PHE A 229 -7.93 -9.07 10.54
N LEU A 230 -9.16 -8.70 10.20
CA LEU A 230 -9.90 -7.66 10.88
C LEU A 230 -11.41 -7.92 10.79
N ASP A 231 -12.16 -7.38 11.71
CA ASP A 231 -13.61 -7.32 11.63
C ASP A 231 -14.02 -5.91 11.17
N ALA A 232 -14.53 -5.81 9.95
CA ALA A 232 -14.90 -4.52 9.36
C ALA A 232 -16.03 -3.82 10.12
N LYS A 233 -16.89 -4.53 10.85
CA LYS A 233 -17.92 -3.93 11.71
C LYS A 233 -17.27 -3.29 12.93
N THR A 234 -16.38 -4.00 13.61
CA THR A 234 -15.64 -3.47 14.76
C THR A 234 -14.79 -2.27 14.36
N GLU A 235 -14.13 -2.30 13.18
CA GLU A 235 -13.36 -1.15 12.67
C GLU A 235 -14.24 0.08 12.42
N ALA A 236 -15.48 -0.14 11.95
CA ALA A 236 -16.43 0.95 11.74
C ALA A 236 -16.92 1.54 13.06
N GLU A 237 -17.11 0.72 14.10
CA GLU A 237 -17.47 1.15 15.46
C GLU A 237 -16.31 1.93 16.11
N LEU A 238 -15.08 1.41 16.04
CA LEU A 238 -13.88 2.09 16.54
C LEU A 238 -13.70 3.50 15.95
N ALA A 239 -14.05 3.67 14.67
CA ALA A 239 -13.94 4.95 13.99
C ALA A 239 -14.98 6.00 14.48
N ASP A 240 -16.02 5.59 15.19
CA ASP A 240 -17.05 6.47 15.77
C ASP A 240 -16.82 6.79 17.25
N LEU A 241 -15.85 6.12 17.90
CA LEU A 241 -15.54 6.28 19.33
C LEU A 241 -14.43 7.32 19.55
N ASP A 242 -14.40 7.89 20.75
CA ASP A 242 -13.22 8.63 21.18
C ASP A 242 -12.07 7.68 21.54
N GLU A 243 -10.86 8.23 21.74
CA GLU A 243 -9.65 7.45 21.95
C GLU A 243 -9.73 6.53 23.19
N ALA A 244 -10.39 6.99 24.28
CA ALA A 244 -10.49 6.25 25.52
C ALA A 244 -11.44 5.04 25.35
N ASP A 245 -12.59 5.28 24.77
CA ASP A 245 -13.61 4.24 24.50
C ASP A 245 -13.10 3.24 23.45
N ALA A 246 -12.39 3.71 22.43
CA ALA A 246 -11.77 2.86 21.42
C ALA A 246 -10.72 1.91 22.05
N LEU A 247 -9.89 2.41 22.96
CA LEU A 247 -8.91 1.59 23.69
C LEU A 247 -9.59 0.55 24.61
N GLU A 248 -10.72 0.90 25.25
CA GLU A 248 -11.48 -0.03 26.06
C GLU A 248 -12.09 -1.15 25.20
N LEU A 249 -12.68 -0.81 24.06
CA LEU A 249 -13.23 -1.77 23.12
C LEU A 249 -12.14 -2.71 22.61
N LEU A 250 -10.99 -2.19 22.15
CA LEU A 250 -9.85 -3.01 21.68
C LEU A 250 -9.38 -4.00 22.76
N LYS A 251 -9.22 -3.54 23.99
CA LYS A 251 -8.84 -4.42 25.13
C LYS A 251 -9.88 -5.49 25.39
N SER A 252 -11.16 -5.18 25.28
CA SER A 252 -12.26 -6.13 25.52
C SER A 252 -12.26 -7.30 24.54
N ILE A 253 -11.78 -7.05 23.30
CA ILE A 253 -11.67 -8.07 22.23
C ILE A 253 -10.25 -8.63 22.08
N GLY A 254 -9.33 -8.27 22.99
CA GLY A 254 -7.97 -8.78 23.02
C GLY A 254 -7.02 -8.23 21.94
N LEU A 255 -7.35 -7.06 21.35
CA LEU A 255 -6.52 -6.36 20.40
C LEU A 255 -5.72 -5.24 21.06
N THR A 256 -4.54 -4.94 20.50
CA THR A 256 -3.66 -3.86 20.96
C THR A 256 -3.77 -2.61 20.08
N GLU A 257 -4.21 -2.77 18.84
CA GLU A 257 -4.38 -1.69 17.88
C GLU A 257 -5.53 -2.00 16.90
N PRO A 258 -6.13 -0.99 16.26
CA PRO A 258 -7.10 -1.21 15.19
C PRO A 258 -6.52 -1.96 14.00
N GLY A 259 -7.30 -2.82 13.36
CA GLY A 259 -6.90 -3.54 12.15
C GLY A 259 -6.58 -2.62 10.99
N LEU A 260 -7.23 -1.45 10.92
CA LEU A 260 -6.92 -0.40 9.93
C LEU A 260 -5.50 0.14 10.08
N THR A 261 -4.97 0.23 11.30
CA THR A 261 -3.57 0.60 11.55
C THR A 261 -2.61 -0.42 10.94
N THR A 262 -2.87 -1.70 11.20
CA THR A 262 -2.12 -2.80 10.57
C THR A 262 -2.24 -2.76 9.05
N LEU A 263 -3.45 -2.52 8.51
CA LEU A 263 -3.70 -2.39 7.07
C LEU A 263 -2.89 -1.26 6.45
N ALA A 264 -2.83 -0.10 7.09
CA ALA A 264 -2.03 1.03 6.60
C ALA A 264 -0.54 0.69 6.57
N ARG A 265 -0.01 0.08 7.62
CA ARG A 265 1.41 -0.32 7.73
C ARG A 265 1.78 -1.39 6.70
N VAL A 266 0.97 -2.42 6.55
CA VAL A 266 1.19 -3.49 5.56
C VAL A 266 1.05 -2.94 4.14
N GLY A 267 0.06 -2.09 3.87
CA GLY A 267 -0.12 -1.43 2.59
C GLY A 267 1.08 -0.58 2.20
N PHE A 268 1.59 0.20 3.14
CA PHE A 268 2.79 1.03 2.96
C PHE A 268 4.01 0.16 2.56
N ASN A 269 4.23 -0.93 3.29
CA ASN A 269 5.32 -1.87 3.00
C ASN A 269 5.14 -2.59 1.66
N THR A 270 3.91 -2.97 1.32
CA THR A 270 3.57 -3.65 0.06
C THR A 270 3.87 -2.78 -1.15
N LEU A 271 3.71 -1.46 -1.03
CA LEU A 271 4.09 -0.49 -2.05
C LEU A 271 5.61 -0.26 -2.14
N GLY A 272 6.42 -0.92 -1.31
CA GLY A 272 7.88 -0.74 -1.29
C GLY A 272 8.30 0.63 -0.76
N LEU A 273 7.49 1.23 0.11
CA LEU A 273 7.73 2.54 0.69
C LEU A 273 8.57 2.47 1.96
N GLN A 274 9.19 3.57 2.29
CA GLN A 274 9.86 3.87 3.55
C GLN A 274 9.72 5.35 3.87
N THR A 275 10.11 5.75 5.10
CA THR A 275 10.06 7.14 5.51
C THR A 275 11.43 7.66 5.90
N TYR A 276 11.69 8.92 5.55
CA TYR A 276 12.66 9.72 6.27
C TYR A 276 11.93 10.80 7.09
N LEU A 277 12.59 11.34 8.07
CA LEU A 277 12.00 12.23 9.08
C LEU A 277 12.62 13.61 8.99
N THR A 278 11.81 14.63 9.19
CA THR A 278 12.26 16.00 9.43
C THR A 278 11.65 16.49 10.74
N ALA A 279 12.42 17.21 11.53
CA ALA A 279 11.92 17.78 12.76
C ALA A 279 12.46 19.20 12.98
N GLY A 280 11.59 20.07 13.47
CA GLY A 280 11.90 21.46 13.81
C GLY A 280 10.79 22.05 14.68
N PRO A 281 10.89 23.31 15.13
CA PRO A 281 9.91 23.87 16.07
C PRO A 281 8.47 23.84 15.59
N LYS A 282 8.23 23.88 14.27
CA LYS A 282 6.88 23.90 13.70
C LYS A 282 6.26 22.51 13.60
N GLU A 283 7.02 21.52 13.16
CA GLU A 283 6.51 20.17 12.92
C GLU A 283 7.61 19.10 12.99
N ALA A 284 7.21 17.90 13.43
CA ALA A 284 7.88 16.64 13.19
C ALA A 284 7.09 15.89 12.10
N ARG A 285 7.76 15.47 11.02
CA ARG A 285 7.09 14.91 9.86
C ARG A 285 7.81 13.71 9.27
N ALA A 286 7.04 12.68 8.94
CA ALA A 286 7.49 11.55 8.12
C ALA A 286 7.16 11.82 6.64
N TRP A 287 8.18 11.70 5.79
CA TRP A 287 8.09 11.88 4.36
C TRP A 287 8.18 10.52 3.66
N THR A 288 7.23 10.24 2.80
CA THR A 288 7.15 8.97 2.06
C THR A 288 8.08 8.99 0.85
N ILE A 289 8.93 7.98 0.75
CA ILE A 289 9.82 7.73 -0.40
C ILE A 289 9.81 6.23 -0.73
N HIS A 290 10.30 5.87 -1.92
CA HIS A 290 10.52 4.46 -2.24
C HIS A 290 11.82 3.95 -1.63
N LYS A 291 11.84 2.66 -1.28
CA LYS A 291 13.09 1.99 -0.90
C LYS A 291 14.08 2.07 -2.06
N GLY A 292 15.28 2.59 -1.77
CA GLY A 292 16.30 2.81 -2.78
C GLY A 292 16.38 4.23 -3.35
N ASP A 293 15.47 5.13 -2.97
CA ASP A 293 15.54 6.54 -3.36
C ASP A 293 16.79 7.21 -2.80
N THR A 294 17.40 8.06 -3.64
CA THR A 294 18.57 8.85 -3.26
C THR A 294 18.18 10.16 -2.57
N ALA A 295 19.11 10.78 -1.86
CA ALA A 295 18.89 12.04 -1.15
C ALA A 295 18.28 13.16 -2.04
N PRO A 296 18.69 13.38 -3.30
CA PRO A 296 18.02 14.32 -4.19
C PRO A 296 16.57 13.95 -4.51
N ALA A 297 16.27 12.66 -4.72
CA ALA A 297 14.91 12.19 -4.95
C ALA A 297 14.03 12.45 -3.71
N ALA A 298 14.55 12.11 -2.53
CA ALA A 298 13.89 12.38 -1.25
C ALA A 298 13.63 13.88 -1.02
N ALA A 299 14.62 14.75 -1.32
CA ALA A 299 14.45 16.20 -1.23
C ALA A 299 13.33 16.70 -2.17
N GLY A 300 13.18 16.06 -3.34
CA GLY A 300 12.14 16.35 -4.33
C GLY A 300 10.73 16.10 -3.83
N VAL A 301 10.54 15.22 -2.85
CA VAL A 301 9.24 14.95 -2.23
C VAL A 301 8.76 16.15 -1.40
N ILE A 302 9.68 16.91 -0.81
CA ILE A 302 9.36 18.17 -0.11
C ILE A 302 8.98 19.24 -1.14
N HIS A 303 9.86 19.46 -2.12
CA HIS A 303 9.63 20.43 -3.20
C HIS A 303 10.57 20.14 -4.37
N THR A 304 10.11 20.34 -5.60
CA THR A 304 10.92 20.14 -6.82
C THR A 304 12.19 20.99 -6.86
N ASP A 305 12.17 22.17 -6.27
CA ASP A 305 13.35 23.04 -6.21
C ASP A 305 14.43 22.48 -5.27
N PHE A 306 14.06 21.73 -4.23
CA PHE A 306 15.01 21.04 -3.36
C PHE A 306 15.77 19.97 -4.13
N GLN A 307 15.09 19.24 -5.03
CA GLN A 307 15.73 18.28 -5.91
C GLN A 307 16.68 18.94 -6.91
N LYS A 308 16.21 20.00 -7.59
CA LYS A 308 16.99 20.71 -8.61
C LYS A 308 18.20 21.39 -8.03
N GLY A 309 18.04 22.08 -6.91
CA GLY A 309 19.08 22.83 -6.21
C GLY A 309 19.86 22.02 -5.19
N PHE A 310 19.70 20.70 -5.12
CA PHE A 310 20.31 19.85 -4.09
C PHE A 310 21.83 20.01 -4.04
N ILE A 311 22.35 20.32 -2.82
CA ILE A 311 23.77 20.44 -2.54
C ILE A 311 24.24 19.22 -1.72
N LYS A 312 23.62 18.99 -0.56
CA LYS A 312 23.91 17.92 0.38
C LYS A 312 22.76 17.71 1.35
N ALA A 313 22.77 16.58 2.04
CA ALA A 313 21.90 16.28 3.16
C ALA A 313 22.71 16.15 4.46
N GLU A 314 22.26 16.79 5.52
CA GLU A 314 22.72 16.51 6.89
C GLU A 314 21.83 15.39 7.42
N VAL A 315 22.41 14.22 7.68
CA VAL A 315 21.68 13.00 8.04
C VAL A 315 22.17 12.50 9.39
N VAL A 316 21.22 12.19 10.28
CA VAL A 316 21.48 11.47 11.52
C VAL A 316 20.47 10.32 11.64
N ALA A 317 20.94 9.13 12.04
CA ALA A 317 20.03 8.03 12.32
C ALA A 317 19.15 8.37 13.53
N PHE A 318 17.87 7.98 13.50
CA PHE A 318 16.94 8.27 14.59
C PHE A 318 17.48 7.83 15.95
N ASP A 319 17.98 6.61 16.08
CA ASP A 319 18.50 6.08 17.34
C ASP A 319 19.73 6.86 17.87
N ASP A 320 20.62 7.28 16.96
CA ASP A 320 21.77 8.11 17.31
C ASP A 320 21.35 9.51 17.82
N LEU A 321 20.29 10.07 17.23
CA LEU A 321 19.74 11.35 17.67
C LEU A 321 19.07 11.23 19.03
N VAL A 322 18.28 10.18 19.26
CA VAL A 322 17.65 9.90 20.57
C VAL A 322 18.71 9.73 21.66
N ALA A 323 19.75 8.92 21.39
CA ALA A 323 20.84 8.70 22.33
C ALA A 323 21.62 10.01 22.65
N ALA A 324 21.72 10.94 21.70
CA ALA A 324 22.35 12.23 21.89
C ALA A 324 21.44 13.26 22.57
N GLY A 325 20.11 13.11 22.51
CA GLY A 325 19.11 14.01 23.08
C GLY A 325 18.96 15.36 22.38
N SER A 326 19.83 15.70 21.41
CA SER A 326 19.72 16.93 20.59
C SER A 326 20.61 16.85 19.34
N MET A 327 20.28 17.63 18.30
CA MET A 327 21.12 17.78 17.12
C MET A 327 22.51 18.37 17.44
N VAL A 328 22.60 19.26 18.41
CA VAL A 328 23.90 19.85 18.85
C VAL A 328 24.81 18.77 19.40
N GLN A 329 24.27 17.92 20.29
CA GLN A 329 25.03 16.84 20.89
C GLN A 329 25.34 15.73 19.87
N ALA A 330 24.43 15.43 18.98
CA ALA A 330 24.65 14.46 17.88
C ALA A 330 25.83 14.91 16.98
N ARG A 331 25.91 16.21 16.65
CA ARG A 331 27.05 16.79 15.91
C ARG A 331 28.36 16.70 16.73
N ALA A 332 28.32 17.02 18.00
CA ALA A 332 29.49 16.92 18.87
C ALA A 332 30.00 15.47 18.98
N ASN A 333 29.11 14.52 18.98
CA ASN A 333 29.41 13.07 19.01
C ASN A 333 29.81 12.50 17.63
N GLY A 334 29.88 13.32 16.57
CA GLY A 334 30.22 12.89 15.21
C GLY A 334 29.18 11.98 14.54
N LYS A 335 27.92 12.03 15.00
CA LYS A 335 26.80 11.20 14.48
C LYS A 335 26.06 11.82 13.30
N VAL A 336 26.24 13.12 13.07
CA VAL A 336 25.65 13.81 11.91
C VAL A 336 26.58 13.67 10.72
N ARG A 337 26.11 13.05 9.67
CA ARG A 337 26.82 12.80 8.42
C ARG A 337 26.44 13.85 7.38
N MET A 338 27.39 14.21 6.52
CA MET A 338 27.16 15.05 5.35
C MET A 338 27.11 14.15 4.13
N GLU A 339 25.94 13.95 3.57
CA GLU A 339 25.72 13.02 2.48
C GLU A 339 25.51 13.75 1.14
N GLY A 340 26.04 13.15 0.07
CA GLY A 340 25.97 13.67 -1.29
C GLY A 340 24.80 13.12 -2.09
N LYS A 341 24.88 13.34 -3.43
CA LYS A 341 23.78 12.98 -4.37
C LYS A 341 23.53 11.48 -4.49
N ASP A 342 24.55 10.66 -4.25
CA ASP A 342 24.48 9.20 -4.42
C ASP A 342 24.05 8.48 -3.13
N TYR A 343 23.81 9.23 -2.05
CA TYR A 343 23.36 8.65 -0.81
C TYR A 343 21.97 8.06 -0.95
N VAL A 344 21.83 6.76 -0.71
CA VAL A 344 20.56 6.05 -0.66
C VAL A 344 19.99 6.22 0.73
N MET A 345 18.78 6.78 0.81
CA MET A 345 18.09 7.05 2.06
C MET A 345 17.77 5.77 2.82
N ALA A 346 18.02 5.79 4.13
CA ALA A 346 17.59 4.72 5.03
C ALA A 346 16.27 5.08 5.73
N ASP A 347 15.48 4.05 6.09
CA ASP A 347 14.27 4.27 6.88
C ASP A 347 14.62 4.85 8.25
N GLY A 348 13.93 5.93 8.64
CA GLY A 348 14.18 6.62 9.91
C GLY A 348 15.36 7.59 9.90
N ASP A 349 16.00 7.85 8.77
CA ASP A 349 16.96 8.96 8.68
C ASP A 349 16.27 10.28 9.06
N VAL A 350 16.85 11.01 10.01
CA VAL A 350 16.43 12.38 10.34
C VAL A 350 17.30 13.35 9.55
N VAL A 351 16.67 14.19 8.70
CA VAL A 351 17.38 14.88 7.62
C VAL A 351 17.10 16.37 7.57
N GLU A 352 18.16 17.14 7.27
CA GLU A 352 18.07 18.54 6.85
C GLU A 352 18.74 18.70 5.48
N PHE A 353 17.94 19.02 4.45
CA PHE A 353 18.48 19.25 3.11
C PHE A 353 19.04 20.66 2.95
N ARG A 354 20.22 20.75 2.31
CA ARG A 354 20.85 22.01 1.88
C ARG A 354 20.73 22.09 0.36
N PHE A 355 20.12 23.17 -0.09
CA PHE A 355 19.87 23.42 -1.51
C PHE A 355 20.09 24.90 -1.83
N ASN A 356 20.31 25.18 -3.12
CA ASN A 356 20.41 26.54 -3.66
C ASN A 356 19.49 26.63 -4.88
N VAL A 357 18.64 27.65 -4.92
CA VAL A 357 17.68 27.92 -6.01
C VAL A 357 18.14 29.15 -6.80
#